data_a5cfff3ea1584067d24e1a181c3b8386
#
_entry.id   a5cfff3ea1584067d24e1a181c3b8386
#
_cell.length_a   1.000
_cell.length_b   1.000
_cell.length_c   1.000
_cell.angle_alpha   90.00
_cell.angle_beta   90.00
_cell.angle_gamma   90.00
#
_symmetry.space_group_name_H-M   'P 1'
#
loop_
_entity.id
_entity.type
_entity.pdbx_description
1 polymer ?
#
loop_
_entity_poly.entity_id
_entity_poly.type
_entity_poly.pdbx_seq_one_letter_code
_entity_poly.pdbx_strand_id
1 'polypeptide(L)'
;MNKTLSLLAISALIIGTSTSCKKKGCTDSSAVNYNTEAKKDDGTCKYAPTITVNGTNPLTINVGDAYTDAGATATNTDGSAATVTSSGSVDASTKGTYTITYSATNDNGTATASRTVNVVIGMNNWLATWAVTSDCGNSFPLAAAPVFATGTAGTNDLLIDNMFNIVGGTANATVNGSTITIPSQTIDFTFGQVTFSGVGTINDQANIITITYTYDNTTPIIGGSGTCVATYTLQ
;
A
#
# COMPACT_ATOMS: atom_id res chain seq x y z
N MET A 1 -8.85 -45.34 98.77
CA MET A 1 -8.85 -43.90 98.86
C MET A 1 -7.88 -43.35 97.84
N ASN A 2 -8.23 -43.19 96.64
CA ASN A 2 -7.37 -42.61 95.62
C ASN A 2 -8.11 -41.54 94.81
N LYS A 3 -7.70 -40.37 94.91
CA LYS A 3 -8.25 -39.22 94.14
C LYS A 3 -7.51 -39.15 92.82
N THR A 4 -8.16 -39.39 91.72
CA THR A 4 -7.66 -39.17 90.35
C THR A 4 -8.03 -37.77 89.98
N LEU A 5 -6.95 -36.99 89.68
CA LEU A 5 -7.02 -35.61 89.21
C LEU A 5 -7.15 -35.68 87.66
N SER A 6 -8.25 -35.17 87.16
CA SER A 6 -8.45 -35.08 85.67
C SER A 6 -7.91 -33.75 85.18
N LEU A 7 -6.81 -33.79 84.37
CA LEU A 7 -6.31 -32.62 83.63
C LEU A 7 -7.15 -32.41 82.37
N LEU A 8 -7.94 -31.33 82.33
CA LEU A 8 -8.49 -30.81 81.09
C LEU A 8 -7.45 -30.05 80.31
N ALA A 9 -7.00 -30.61 79.23
CA ALA A 9 -6.20 -29.90 78.25
C ALA A 9 -7.06 -29.02 77.36
N ILE A 10 -7.04 -27.71 77.55
CA ILE A 10 -7.67 -26.73 76.69
C ILE A 10 -6.73 -26.47 75.51
N SER A 11 -6.95 -27.10 74.36
CA SER A 11 -6.25 -26.77 73.10
C SER A 11 -6.86 -25.50 72.53
N ALA A 12 -6.15 -24.37 72.71
CA ALA A 12 -6.46 -23.12 72.03
C ALA A 12 -6.14 -23.24 70.52
N LEU A 13 -7.19 -23.36 69.70
CA LEU A 13 -7.11 -23.31 68.26
C LEU A 13 -6.81 -21.86 67.84
N ILE A 14 -5.55 -21.56 67.56
CA ILE A 14 -5.12 -20.26 67.00
C ILE A 14 -5.54 -20.28 65.53
N ILE A 15 -6.70 -19.69 65.19
CA ILE A 15 -7.11 -19.39 63.82
C ILE A 15 -6.22 -18.20 63.36
N GLY A 16 -5.11 -18.52 62.73
CA GLY A 16 -4.28 -17.55 62.02
C GLY A 16 -5.08 -16.96 60.88
N THR A 17 -5.63 -15.78 61.04
CA THR A 17 -6.16 -14.97 59.94
C THR A 17 -4.94 -14.53 59.10
N SER A 18 -4.60 -15.32 58.08
CA SER A 18 -3.68 -14.86 57.03
C SER A 18 -4.33 -13.68 56.30
N THR A 19 -4.06 -12.47 56.74
CA THR A 19 -4.35 -11.29 55.93
C THR A 19 -3.50 -11.40 54.69
N SER A 20 -4.06 -11.93 53.63
CA SER A 20 -3.43 -11.89 52.30
C SER A 20 -3.17 -10.42 51.96
N CYS A 21 -1.93 -10.01 52.10
CA CYS A 21 -1.49 -8.67 51.75
C CYS A 21 -1.62 -8.57 50.22
N LYS A 22 -2.73 -8.00 49.72
CA LYS A 22 -2.91 -7.78 48.31
C LYS A 22 -1.78 -6.91 47.78
N LYS A 23 -0.95 -7.47 46.89
CA LYS A 23 0.15 -6.74 46.26
C LYS A 23 -0.43 -5.50 45.57
N LYS A 24 0.06 -4.33 45.95
CA LYS A 24 -0.32 -3.05 45.38
C LYS A 24 0.59 -2.74 44.18
N GLY A 25 0.11 -2.01 43.20
CA GLY A 25 0.80 -1.57 41.99
C GLY A 25 -0.18 -1.13 40.95
N CYS A 26 0.32 -0.63 39.82
CA CYS A 26 -0.53 -0.29 38.69
C CYS A 26 -1.24 -1.54 38.12
N THR A 27 -2.57 -1.50 38.05
CA THR A 27 -3.41 -2.60 37.54
C THR A 27 -3.96 -2.34 36.13
N ASP A 28 -3.64 -1.19 35.53
CA ASP A 28 -4.04 -0.84 34.17
C ASP A 28 -3.03 -1.41 33.16
N SER A 29 -3.50 -2.30 32.29
CA SER A 29 -2.68 -2.96 31.28
C SER A 29 -2.15 -2.03 30.18
N SER A 30 -2.70 -0.82 30.05
CA SER A 30 -2.23 0.22 29.13
C SER A 30 -1.07 1.05 29.68
N ALA A 31 -0.83 0.97 31.00
CA ALA A 31 0.27 1.69 31.65
C ALA A 31 1.62 1.02 31.41
N VAL A 32 2.67 1.81 31.20
CA VAL A 32 4.05 1.30 30.98
C VAL A 32 4.62 0.57 32.19
N ASN A 33 4.12 0.85 33.41
CA ASN A 33 4.48 0.19 34.66
C ASN A 33 3.42 -0.79 35.16
N TYR A 34 2.58 -1.34 34.25
CA TYR A 34 1.60 -2.37 34.59
C TYR A 34 2.26 -3.53 35.35
N ASN A 35 1.62 -3.94 36.45
CA ASN A 35 2.11 -5.04 37.27
C ASN A 35 1.04 -6.16 37.31
N THR A 36 1.30 -7.26 36.58
CA THR A 36 0.40 -8.43 36.49
C THR A 36 0.11 -9.08 37.84
N GLU A 37 0.97 -8.90 38.85
CA GLU A 37 0.81 -9.45 40.19
C GLU A 37 0.03 -8.52 41.13
N ALA A 38 -0.17 -7.25 40.75
CA ALA A 38 -0.95 -6.31 41.54
C ALA A 38 -2.42 -6.76 41.60
N LYS A 39 -2.97 -6.77 42.81
CA LYS A 39 -4.38 -7.09 43.09
C LYS A 39 -5.15 -5.85 43.51
N LYS A 40 -4.47 -4.74 43.71
CA LYS A 40 -5.05 -3.45 44.07
C LYS A 40 -4.23 -2.34 43.45
N ASP A 41 -4.93 -1.47 42.72
CA ASP A 41 -4.33 -0.25 42.18
C ASP A 41 -3.83 0.67 43.34
N ASP A 42 -2.64 1.21 43.20
CA ASP A 42 -2.03 2.15 44.13
C ASP A 42 -1.98 3.59 43.60
N GLY A 43 -2.55 3.84 42.41
CA GLY A 43 -2.57 5.15 41.75
C GLY A 43 -1.24 5.57 41.14
N THR A 44 -0.28 4.64 40.97
CA THR A 44 1.06 4.95 40.43
C THR A 44 1.19 4.64 38.92
N CYS A 45 0.09 4.40 38.21
CA CYS A 45 0.11 4.11 36.78
C CYS A 45 0.75 5.23 35.97
N LYS A 46 1.67 4.89 35.09
CA LYS A 46 2.41 5.79 34.23
C LYS A 46 2.09 5.51 32.78
N TYR A 47 1.92 6.55 31.98
CA TYR A 47 1.51 6.43 30.59
C TYR A 47 2.48 7.18 29.67
N ALA A 48 2.84 6.53 28.58
CA ALA A 48 3.45 7.20 27.44
C ALA A 48 2.44 8.17 26.79
N PRO A 49 2.87 9.11 25.94
CA PRO A 49 1.96 9.96 25.19
C PRO A 49 1.02 9.15 24.28
N THR A 50 -0.14 9.70 23.97
CA THR A 50 -1.02 9.16 22.91
C THR A 50 -0.75 9.88 21.60
N ILE A 51 -0.48 9.14 20.51
CA ILE A 51 -0.23 9.70 19.18
C ILE A 51 -1.48 9.55 18.31
N THR A 52 -1.86 10.63 17.65
CA THR A 52 -2.91 10.64 16.60
C THR A 52 -2.26 11.00 15.28
N VAL A 53 -2.34 10.09 14.29
CA VAL A 53 -1.87 10.33 12.92
C VAL A 53 -2.89 11.20 12.20
N ASN A 54 -2.44 12.35 11.66
CA ASN A 54 -3.32 13.31 11.00
C ASN A 54 -3.66 12.86 9.57
N GLY A 55 -4.91 13.12 9.13
CA GLY A 55 -5.36 12.80 7.77
C GLY A 55 -5.55 11.30 7.51
N THR A 56 -5.63 10.94 6.22
CA THR A 56 -5.94 9.57 5.79
C THR A 56 -4.80 8.61 6.08
N ASN A 57 -5.13 7.44 6.64
CA ASN A 57 -4.20 6.35 6.88
C ASN A 57 -4.92 4.99 6.73
N PRO A 58 -4.53 4.08 5.79
CA PRO A 58 -3.50 4.31 4.76
C PRO A 58 -3.89 5.37 3.73
N LEU A 59 -2.91 6.08 3.18
CA LEU A 59 -3.06 7.00 2.05
C LEU A 59 -2.67 6.28 0.76
N THR A 60 -3.44 6.50 -0.33
CA THR A 60 -3.07 6.02 -1.67
C THR A 60 -2.89 7.22 -2.60
N ILE A 61 -1.79 7.25 -3.34
CA ILE A 61 -1.44 8.23 -4.37
C ILE A 61 -0.95 7.51 -5.62
N ASN A 62 -0.97 8.17 -6.79
CA ASN A 62 -0.37 7.61 -8.00
C ASN A 62 1.12 7.93 -8.07
N VAL A 63 1.86 7.12 -8.84
CA VAL A 63 3.24 7.44 -9.21
C VAL A 63 3.30 8.83 -9.86
N GLY A 64 4.20 9.68 -9.37
CA GLY A 64 4.37 11.06 -9.82
C GLY A 64 3.49 12.10 -9.13
N ASP A 65 2.51 11.70 -8.32
CA ASP A 65 1.74 12.64 -7.52
C ASP A 65 2.61 13.30 -6.44
N ALA A 66 2.33 14.57 -6.15
CA ALA A 66 3.00 15.26 -5.05
C ALA A 66 2.57 14.65 -3.69
N TYR A 67 3.54 14.32 -2.86
CA TYR A 67 3.29 13.85 -1.50
C TYR A 67 3.76 14.87 -0.47
N THR A 68 2.89 15.18 0.49
CA THR A 68 3.22 15.95 1.69
C THR A 68 2.67 15.21 2.90
N ASP A 69 3.53 14.90 3.87
CA ASP A 69 3.11 14.25 5.10
C ASP A 69 2.26 15.20 5.97
N ALA A 70 1.05 14.77 6.32
CA ALA A 70 0.18 15.52 7.22
C ALA A 70 0.63 15.46 8.70
N GLY A 71 1.64 14.63 9.00
CA GLY A 71 2.22 14.49 10.33
C GLY A 71 1.32 13.77 11.33
N ALA A 72 1.64 13.97 12.60
CA ALA A 72 0.89 13.45 13.73
C ALA A 72 0.94 14.44 14.90
N THR A 73 -0.02 14.32 15.81
CA THR A 73 -0.04 15.03 17.10
C THR A 73 0.11 14.05 18.24
N ALA A 74 0.64 14.49 19.37
CA ALA A 74 0.73 13.68 20.57
C ALA A 74 0.34 14.46 21.81
N THR A 75 -0.33 13.77 22.73
CA THR A 75 -0.88 14.35 23.95
C THR A 75 -0.53 13.49 25.16
N ASN A 76 -0.06 14.09 26.23
CA ASN A 76 0.13 13.46 27.51
C ASN A 76 -1.22 13.23 28.23
N THR A 77 -1.24 12.39 29.25
CA THR A 77 -2.45 12.11 30.06
C THR A 77 -3.02 13.33 30.78
N ASP A 78 -2.20 14.36 31.03
CA ASP A 78 -2.64 15.63 31.63
C ASP A 78 -3.22 16.62 30.58
N GLY A 79 -3.28 16.22 29.30
CA GLY A 79 -3.75 17.06 28.20
C GLY A 79 -2.68 17.97 27.58
N SER A 80 -1.47 18.00 28.13
CA SER A 80 -0.38 18.77 27.54
C SER A 80 0.12 18.13 26.22
N ALA A 81 0.60 18.96 25.28
CA ALA A 81 1.17 18.45 24.03
C ALA A 81 2.53 17.79 24.28
N ALA A 82 2.77 16.67 23.59
CA ALA A 82 4.08 16.03 23.52
C ALA A 82 4.69 16.26 22.13
N THR A 83 6.02 16.41 22.06
CA THR A 83 6.74 16.59 20.81
C THR A 83 6.74 15.29 20.01
N VAL A 84 6.34 15.38 18.73
CA VAL A 84 6.39 14.25 17.78
C VAL A 84 7.62 14.39 16.90
N THR A 85 8.34 13.30 16.75
CA THR A 85 9.39 13.13 15.72
C THR A 85 8.91 12.13 14.68
N SER A 86 9.35 12.29 13.44
CA SER A 86 9.02 11.36 12.35
C SER A 86 10.28 10.77 11.74
N SER A 87 10.16 9.55 11.20
CA SER A 87 11.20 8.85 10.46
C SER A 87 10.58 8.06 9.31
N GLY A 88 11.40 7.76 8.29
CA GLY A 88 10.97 7.16 7.04
C GLY A 88 10.79 8.22 5.95
N SER A 89 10.65 7.74 4.71
CA SER A 89 10.43 8.60 3.54
C SER A 89 9.49 7.90 2.56
N VAL A 90 8.79 8.69 1.77
CA VAL A 90 7.95 8.21 0.65
C VAL A 90 8.64 8.63 -0.64
N ASP A 91 8.94 7.65 -1.49
CA ASP A 91 9.31 7.91 -2.88
C ASP A 91 8.05 7.85 -3.75
N ALA A 92 7.48 9.03 -4.02
CA ALA A 92 6.29 9.15 -4.84
C ALA A 92 6.55 8.89 -6.34
N SER A 93 7.79 8.78 -6.75
CA SER A 93 8.17 8.48 -8.14
C SER A 93 8.24 6.97 -8.45
N THR A 94 8.13 6.13 -7.43
CA THR A 94 8.26 4.67 -7.58
C THR A 94 7.11 3.97 -6.86
N LYS A 95 6.42 3.09 -7.57
CA LYS A 95 5.36 2.25 -7.01
C LYS A 95 5.88 1.43 -5.81
N GLY A 96 5.13 1.45 -4.72
CA GLY A 96 5.50 0.73 -3.51
C GLY A 96 4.59 1.04 -2.33
N THR A 97 4.86 0.37 -1.22
CA THR A 97 4.24 0.67 0.07
C THR A 97 5.30 1.24 1.00
N TYR A 98 5.09 2.45 1.45
CA TYR A 98 6.00 3.22 2.29
C TYR A 98 5.41 3.42 3.67
N THR A 99 6.28 3.52 4.68
CA THR A 99 5.86 3.73 6.06
C THR A 99 6.58 4.92 6.65
N ILE A 100 5.81 5.87 7.20
CA ILE A 100 6.31 6.93 8.08
C ILE A 100 6.00 6.52 9.51
N THR A 101 7.00 6.50 10.36
CA THR A 101 6.86 6.21 11.78
C THR A 101 6.96 7.49 12.60
N TYR A 102 5.98 7.73 13.46
CA TYR A 102 5.93 8.84 14.41
C TYR A 102 6.27 8.32 15.79
N SER A 103 7.03 9.09 16.54
CA SER A 103 7.43 8.77 17.91
C SER A 103 7.24 9.99 18.82
N ALA A 104 6.68 9.77 19.97
CA ALA A 104 6.58 10.79 21.02
C ALA A 104 7.00 10.19 22.37
N THR A 105 7.77 10.95 23.14
CA THR A 105 8.35 10.50 24.41
C THR A 105 8.02 11.49 25.51
N ASN A 106 7.72 10.99 26.69
CA ASN A 106 7.68 11.73 27.94
C ASN A 106 8.51 11.00 29.01
N ASP A 107 8.53 11.52 30.25
CA ASP A 107 9.29 10.92 31.38
C ASP A 107 8.82 9.49 31.72
N ASN A 108 7.63 9.08 31.26
CA ASN A 108 7.04 7.77 31.57
C ASN A 108 7.33 6.74 30.49
N GLY A 109 7.59 7.17 29.24
CA GLY A 109 7.85 6.22 28.14
C GLY A 109 7.67 6.82 26.76
N THR A 110 7.83 5.97 25.75
CA THR A 110 7.71 6.31 24.33
C THR A 110 6.52 5.60 23.72
N ALA A 111 5.73 6.33 22.95
CA ALA A 111 4.71 5.79 22.06
C ALA A 111 5.17 5.91 20.61
N THR A 112 4.69 5.00 19.76
CA THR A 112 4.89 5.03 18.31
C THR A 112 3.57 4.81 17.58
N ALA A 113 3.44 5.45 16.42
CA ALA A 113 2.36 5.22 15.47
C ALA A 113 2.91 5.28 14.05
N SER A 114 2.20 4.77 13.07
CA SER A 114 2.68 4.79 11.68
C SER A 114 1.60 5.22 10.71
N ARG A 115 2.04 5.86 9.62
CA ARG A 115 1.27 6.08 8.40
C ARG A 115 1.78 5.15 7.33
N THR A 116 0.86 4.45 6.66
CA THR A 116 1.14 3.71 5.42
C THR A 116 0.77 4.58 4.22
N VAL A 117 1.67 4.67 3.24
CA VAL A 117 1.43 5.34 1.96
C VAL A 117 1.64 4.32 0.85
N ASN A 118 0.58 4.08 0.08
CA ASN A 118 0.61 3.20 -1.09
C ASN A 118 0.75 4.07 -2.35
N VAL A 119 1.91 4.00 -3.00
CA VAL A 119 2.15 4.61 -4.31
C VAL A 119 1.80 3.57 -5.36
N VAL A 120 0.82 3.85 -6.20
CA VAL A 120 0.24 2.89 -7.15
C VAL A 120 0.32 3.40 -8.59
N ILE A 121 0.26 2.50 -9.56
CA ILE A 121 0.02 2.86 -10.95
C ILE A 121 -1.49 3.04 -11.13
N GLY A 122 -1.91 4.26 -11.42
CA GLY A 122 -3.29 4.59 -11.77
C GLY A 122 -3.47 4.85 -13.26
N MET A 123 -4.70 5.12 -13.69
CA MET A 123 -5.03 5.40 -15.10
C MET A 123 -4.16 6.55 -15.66
N ASN A 124 -3.97 7.62 -14.89
CA ASN A 124 -3.20 8.79 -15.33
C ASN A 124 -1.75 8.47 -15.71
N ASN A 125 -1.19 7.41 -15.18
CA ASN A 125 0.17 6.97 -15.52
C ASN A 125 0.27 6.33 -16.92
N TRP A 126 -0.84 5.94 -17.52
CA TRP A 126 -0.91 5.39 -18.86
C TRP A 126 -1.14 6.47 -19.93
N LEU A 127 -1.75 7.61 -19.53
CA LEU A 127 -2.19 8.66 -20.45
C LEU A 127 -1.01 9.57 -20.84
N ALA A 128 -0.43 9.33 -22.01
CA ALA A 128 0.68 10.10 -22.53
C ALA A 128 0.89 9.84 -24.03
N THR A 129 1.83 10.59 -24.62
CA THR A 129 2.48 10.23 -25.88
C THR A 129 3.72 9.41 -25.58
N TRP A 130 3.87 8.31 -26.26
CA TRP A 130 4.93 7.35 -26.01
C TRP A 130 5.84 7.19 -27.22
N ALA A 131 7.15 7.20 -27.02
CA ALA A 131 8.09 6.83 -28.06
C ALA A 131 8.19 5.29 -28.15
N VAL A 132 8.07 4.73 -29.35
CA VAL A 132 8.04 3.28 -29.56
C VAL A 132 9.30 2.77 -30.22
N THR A 133 9.84 1.69 -29.65
CA THR A 133 10.81 0.81 -30.29
C THR A 133 10.26 -0.61 -30.27
N SER A 134 10.41 -1.36 -31.37
CA SER A 134 9.87 -2.73 -31.44
C SER A 134 10.68 -3.61 -32.38
N ASP A 135 10.53 -4.93 -32.22
CA ASP A 135 10.99 -5.95 -33.15
C ASP A 135 9.89 -6.42 -34.12
N CYS A 136 8.76 -5.68 -34.17
CA CYS A 136 7.57 -6.06 -34.93
C CYS A 136 7.74 -5.99 -36.46
N GLY A 137 8.67 -5.21 -36.96
CA GLY A 137 8.97 -5.10 -38.37
C GLY A 137 7.81 -4.54 -39.21
N ASN A 138 7.90 -4.74 -40.53
CA ASN A 138 6.92 -4.18 -41.48
C ASN A 138 5.57 -4.89 -41.46
N SER A 139 5.50 -6.14 -40.96
CA SER A 139 4.25 -6.88 -40.87
C SER A 139 3.33 -6.40 -39.77
N PHE A 140 3.87 -5.66 -38.78
CA PHE A 140 3.12 -5.00 -37.72
C PHE A 140 3.71 -3.61 -37.44
N PRO A 141 3.48 -2.63 -38.37
CA PRO A 141 4.19 -1.36 -38.42
C PRO A 141 3.67 -0.34 -37.41
N LEU A 142 4.08 -0.47 -36.14
CA LEU A 142 3.68 0.45 -35.09
C LEU A 142 4.12 1.88 -35.37
N ALA A 143 3.30 2.86 -34.98
CA ALA A 143 3.66 4.26 -35.05
C ALA A 143 4.77 4.60 -34.06
N ALA A 144 5.62 5.56 -34.41
CA ALA A 144 6.73 5.98 -33.54
C ALA A 144 6.27 6.71 -32.26
N ALA A 145 5.08 7.32 -32.30
CA ALA A 145 4.56 8.13 -31.21
C ALA A 145 3.01 7.97 -31.08
N PRO A 146 2.49 6.80 -30.68
CA PRO A 146 1.07 6.64 -30.39
C PRO A 146 0.69 7.42 -29.13
N VAL A 147 -0.58 7.82 -29.04
CA VAL A 147 -1.13 8.54 -27.88
C VAL A 147 -2.05 7.59 -27.11
N PHE A 148 -1.78 7.44 -25.84
CA PHE A 148 -2.65 6.70 -24.93
C PHE A 148 -3.63 7.66 -24.27
N ALA A 149 -4.92 7.45 -24.51
CA ALA A 149 -6.01 8.31 -24.04
C ALA A 149 -7.05 7.48 -23.27
N THR A 150 -7.92 8.15 -22.52
CA THR A 150 -9.03 7.48 -21.81
C THR A 150 -10.05 6.93 -22.81
N GLY A 151 -10.43 5.67 -22.62
CA GLY A 151 -11.54 5.05 -23.33
C GLY A 151 -12.91 5.55 -22.85
N THR A 152 -13.96 5.14 -23.54
CA THR A 152 -15.34 5.62 -23.31
C THR A 152 -16.24 4.62 -22.60
N ALA A 153 -15.83 3.35 -22.48
CA ALA A 153 -16.69 2.27 -22.00
C ALA A 153 -16.56 1.96 -20.49
N GLY A 154 -15.55 2.50 -19.82
CA GLY A 154 -15.38 2.25 -18.37
C GLY A 154 -14.16 2.94 -17.74
N THR A 155 -14.02 2.82 -16.43
CA THR A 155 -12.95 3.50 -15.67
C THR A 155 -11.54 2.98 -15.95
N ASN A 156 -11.42 1.79 -16.53
CA ASN A 156 -10.14 1.14 -16.85
C ASN A 156 -9.89 1.04 -18.36
N ASP A 157 -10.75 1.66 -19.17
CA ASP A 157 -10.62 1.62 -20.62
C ASP A 157 -9.58 2.63 -21.11
N LEU A 158 -8.74 2.16 -22.01
CA LEU A 158 -7.66 2.92 -22.64
C LEU A 158 -7.82 2.83 -24.16
N LEU A 159 -7.60 3.94 -24.83
CA LEU A 159 -7.45 4.01 -26.28
C LEU A 159 -5.99 4.23 -26.63
N ILE A 160 -5.47 3.45 -27.60
CA ILE A 160 -4.17 3.70 -28.19
C ILE A 160 -4.44 4.32 -29.55
N ASP A 161 -4.41 5.65 -29.61
CA ASP A 161 -4.61 6.41 -30.85
C ASP A 161 -3.34 6.44 -31.67
N ASN A 162 -3.52 6.50 -32.99
CA ASN A 162 -2.43 6.48 -33.96
C ASN A 162 -1.50 5.27 -33.77
N MET A 163 -2.10 4.08 -33.63
CA MET A 163 -1.35 2.87 -33.32
C MET A 163 -0.40 2.46 -34.46
N PHE A 164 -0.83 2.63 -35.73
CA PHE A 164 -0.05 2.23 -36.89
C PHE A 164 0.46 3.39 -37.73
N ASN A 165 1.69 3.26 -38.22
CA ASN A 165 2.43 4.32 -38.93
C ASN A 165 1.79 4.77 -40.25
N ILE A 166 1.07 3.86 -40.95
CA ILE A 166 0.61 4.13 -42.34
C ILE A 166 -0.82 4.66 -42.39
N VAL A 167 -1.66 4.24 -41.45
CA VAL A 167 -3.12 4.51 -41.48
C VAL A 167 -3.67 5.00 -40.14
N GLY A 168 -2.82 5.22 -39.17
CA GLY A 168 -3.26 5.56 -37.82
C GLY A 168 -3.92 4.35 -37.15
N GLY A 169 -5.22 4.46 -36.95
CA GLY A 169 -6.02 3.44 -36.26
C GLY A 169 -5.97 3.58 -34.74
N THR A 170 -7.06 3.23 -34.12
CA THR A 170 -7.24 3.29 -32.66
C THR A 170 -7.45 1.87 -32.16
N ALA A 171 -6.68 1.48 -31.16
CA ALA A 171 -6.85 0.21 -30.48
C ALA A 171 -7.50 0.42 -29.11
N ASN A 172 -8.43 -0.47 -28.76
CA ASN A 172 -9.01 -0.54 -27.44
C ASN A 172 -8.13 -1.39 -26.52
N ALA A 173 -7.96 -0.95 -25.30
CA ALA A 173 -7.26 -1.70 -24.27
C ALA A 173 -7.92 -1.50 -22.90
N THR A 174 -7.58 -2.35 -21.96
CA THR A 174 -7.94 -2.19 -20.54
C THR A 174 -6.69 -2.23 -19.69
N VAL A 175 -6.67 -1.43 -18.62
CA VAL A 175 -5.57 -1.40 -17.67
C VAL A 175 -6.04 -1.80 -16.28
N ASN A 176 -5.17 -2.50 -15.55
CA ASN A 176 -5.40 -2.86 -14.16
C ASN A 176 -4.07 -2.71 -13.40
N GLY A 177 -3.94 -1.60 -12.66
CA GLY A 177 -2.68 -1.24 -12.03
C GLY A 177 -1.54 -1.19 -13.06
N SER A 178 -0.54 -2.04 -12.91
CA SER A 178 0.63 -2.09 -13.81
C SER A 178 0.44 -2.95 -15.06
N THR A 179 -0.73 -3.49 -15.33
CA THR A 179 -0.96 -4.38 -16.48
C THR A 179 -1.86 -3.74 -17.52
N ILE A 180 -1.60 -4.02 -18.80
CA ILE A 180 -2.44 -3.66 -19.94
C ILE A 180 -2.86 -4.93 -20.70
N THR A 181 -4.10 -4.98 -21.13
CA THR A 181 -4.64 -6.03 -22.01
C THR A 181 -5.29 -5.37 -23.21
N ILE A 182 -4.86 -5.75 -24.39
CA ILE A 182 -5.42 -5.36 -25.67
C ILE A 182 -6.20 -6.59 -26.17
N PRO A 183 -7.55 -6.58 -26.15
CA PRO A 183 -8.34 -7.70 -26.64
C PRO A 183 -8.13 -7.90 -28.14
N SER A 184 -8.41 -9.10 -28.64
CA SER A 184 -8.36 -9.37 -30.07
C SER A 184 -9.29 -8.42 -30.82
N GLN A 185 -8.74 -7.67 -31.75
CA GLN A 185 -9.44 -6.68 -32.57
C GLN A 185 -8.81 -6.57 -33.94
N THR A 186 -9.58 -6.06 -34.90
CA THR A 186 -9.14 -5.90 -36.27
C THR A 186 -9.23 -4.46 -36.70
N ILE A 187 -8.19 -3.98 -37.39
CA ILE A 187 -8.20 -2.70 -38.07
C ILE A 187 -8.11 -2.94 -39.56
N ASP A 188 -9.10 -2.37 -40.28
CA ASP A 188 -9.20 -2.48 -41.74
C ASP A 188 -8.36 -1.37 -42.41
N PHE A 189 -7.62 -1.77 -43.42
CA PHE A 189 -6.85 -0.88 -44.29
C PHE A 189 -7.41 -0.99 -45.72
N THR A 190 -7.00 -0.04 -46.58
CA THR A 190 -7.50 -0.03 -47.99
C THR A 190 -7.19 -1.32 -48.76
N PHE A 191 -6.14 -2.05 -48.41
CA PHE A 191 -5.67 -3.23 -49.12
C PHE A 191 -5.53 -4.49 -48.24
N GLY A 192 -6.18 -4.51 -47.06
CA GLY A 192 -6.09 -5.63 -46.15
C GLY A 192 -6.53 -5.28 -44.75
N GLN A 193 -6.28 -6.17 -43.82
CA GLN A 193 -6.61 -5.96 -42.43
C GLN A 193 -5.51 -6.52 -41.53
N VAL A 194 -5.41 -5.95 -40.29
CA VAL A 194 -4.57 -6.49 -39.24
C VAL A 194 -5.46 -6.86 -38.06
N THR A 195 -5.47 -8.14 -37.71
CA THR A 195 -6.07 -8.64 -36.49
C THR A 195 -4.95 -8.80 -35.44
N PHE A 196 -5.15 -8.30 -34.26
CA PHE A 196 -4.12 -8.35 -33.23
C PHE A 196 -4.71 -8.37 -31.83
N SER A 197 -3.89 -8.82 -30.89
CA SER A 197 -4.10 -8.70 -29.45
C SER A 197 -2.76 -8.40 -28.76
N GLY A 198 -2.79 -7.99 -27.50
CA GLY A 198 -1.57 -7.70 -26.77
C GLY A 198 -1.74 -7.77 -25.27
N VAL A 199 -0.66 -8.09 -24.58
CA VAL A 199 -0.57 -8.04 -23.12
C VAL A 199 0.77 -7.39 -22.74
N GLY A 200 0.75 -6.60 -21.66
CA GLY A 200 1.96 -5.88 -21.28
C GLY A 200 1.92 -5.33 -19.87
N THR A 201 2.99 -4.64 -19.51
CA THR A 201 3.15 -4.00 -18.20
C THR A 201 3.82 -2.64 -18.33
N ILE A 202 3.47 -1.73 -17.43
CA ILE A 202 4.21 -0.51 -17.16
C ILE A 202 5.11 -0.74 -15.95
N ASN A 203 6.32 -0.19 -15.99
CA ASN A 203 7.28 -0.33 -14.89
C ASN A 203 6.87 0.48 -13.64
N ASP A 204 7.57 0.27 -12.54
CA ASP A 204 7.23 0.88 -11.25
C ASP A 204 7.47 2.40 -11.21
N GLN A 205 8.22 2.98 -12.15
CA GLN A 205 8.41 4.42 -12.34
C GLN A 205 7.41 5.05 -13.33
N ALA A 206 6.49 4.24 -13.88
CA ALA A 206 5.50 4.69 -14.86
C ALA A 206 6.07 5.37 -16.11
N ASN A 207 7.27 5.00 -16.54
CA ASN A 207 7.95 5.64 -17.67
C ASN A 207 8.35 4.68 -18.81
N ILE A 208 8.14 3.37 -18.62
CA ILE A 208 8.38 2.33 -19.63
C ILE A 208 7.21 1.36 -19.65
N ILE A 209 6.61 1.14 -20.83
CA ILE A 209 5.63 0.09 -21.05
C ILE A 209 6.26 -0.94 -21.99
N THR A 210 6.07 -2.22 -21.70
CA THR A 210 6.44 -3.32 -22.57
C THR A 210 5.19 -4.12 -22.92
N ILE A 211 4.89 -4.27 -24.21
CA ILE A 211 3.71 -5.02 -24.70
C ILE A 211 4.19 -6.10 -25.67
N THR A 212 3.73 -7.32 -25.44
CA THR A 212 3.86 -8.41 -26.40
C THR A 212 2.59 -8.49 -27.23
N TYR A 213 2.72 -8.34 -28.54
CA TYR A 213 1.63 -8.46 -29.51
C TYR A 213 1.63 -9.81 -30.18
N THR A 214 0.43 -10.32 -30.47
CA THR A 214 0.19 -11.39 -31.42
C THR A 214 -0.64 -10.80 -32.55
N TYR A 215 -0.22 -11.01 -33.81
CA TYR A 215 -0.86 -10.38 -34.95
C TYR A 215 -0.98 -11.32 -36.17
N ASP A 216 -1.97 -11.03 -37.00
CA ASP A 216 -2.18 -11.60 -38.34
C ASP A 216 -2.52 -10.45 -39.30
N ASN A 217 -1.61 -10.15 -40.21
CA ASN A 217 -1.73 -9.08 -41.19
C ASN A 217 -1.94 -9.72 -42.58
N THR A 218 -3.11 -9.50 -43.16
CA THR A 218 -3.49 -10.03 -44.48
C THR A 218 -3.18 -9.08 -45.65
N THR A 219 -2.45 -7.98 -45.39
CA THR A 219 -2.09 -6.99 -46.41
C THR A 219 -1.13 -7.61 -47.42
N PRO A 220 -1.40 -7.52 -48.75
CA PRO A 220 -0.49 -8.01 -49.77
C PRO A 220 0.91 -7.35 -49.64
N ILE A 221 1.96 -8.12 -49.87
CA ILE A 221 3.39 -7.70 -49.89
C ILE A 221 4.00 -7.56 -48.52
N ILE A 222 3.31 -6.95 -47.53
CA ILE A 222 3.83 -6.72 -46.18
C ILE A 222 3.12 -7.57 -45.11
N GLY A 223 2.14 -8.38 -45.52
CA GLY A 223 1.40 -9.25 -44.60
C GLY A 223 2.27 -10.32 -43.96
N GLY A 224 1.74 -10.89 -42.89
CA GLY A 224 2.37 -11.96 -42.14
C GLY A 224 1.75 -12.07 -40.77
N SER A 225 1.99 -13.17 -40.11
CA SER A 225 1.53 -13.42 -38.74
C SER A 225 2.69 -13.73 -37.82
N GLY A 226 2.53 -13.41 -36.55
CA GLY A 226 3.57 -13.66 -35.57
C GLY A 226 3.32 -13.02 -34.21
N THR A 227 4.37 -13.01 -33.42
CA THR A 227 4.44 -12.31 -32.15
C THR A 227 5.61 -11.33 -32.21
N CYS A 228 5.46 -10.20 -31.53
CA CYS A 228 6.54 -9.22 -31.40
C CYS A 228 6.42 -8.46 -30.08
N VAL A 229 7.50 -7.80 -29.69
CA VAL A 229 7.57 -6.99 -28.48
C VAL A 229 7.78 -5.52 -28.83
N ALA A 230 6.99 -4.66 -28.22
CA ALA A 230 7.16 -3.21 -28.31
C ALA A 230 7.44 -2.64 -26.93
N THR A 231 8.41 -1.74 -26.90
CA THR A 231 8.77 -0.92 -25.73
C THR A 231 8.36 0.52 -26.00
N TYR A 232 7.56 1.05 -25.10
CA TYR A 232 7.07 2.42 -25.11
C TYR A 232 7.78 3.18 -24.00
N THR A 233 8.43 4.28 -24.36
CA THR A 233 9.14 5.16 -23.41
C THR A 233 8.42 6.50 -23.35
N LEU A 234 8.15 6.99 -22.14
CA LEU A 234 7.47 8.26 -21.91
C LEU A 234 8.27 9.41 -22.54
N GLN A 235 7.58 10.30 -23.32
CA GLN A 235 8.14 11.48 -23.95
C GLN A 235 8.12 12.70 -23.03
#